data_01be680f97cdf9118dfbbfd3abcd3e54
#
_entry.id   01be680f97cdf9118dfbbfd3abcd3e54
#
_cell.length_a   1.000
_cell.length_b   1.000
_cell.length_c   1.000
_cell.angle_alpha   90.00
_cell.angle_beta   90.00
_cell.angle_gamma   90.00
#
_symmetry.space_group_name_H-M   'P 1'
#
loop_
_entity.id
_entity.type
_entity.pdbx_description
1 polymer ?
#
loop_
_entity_poly.entity_id
_entity_poly.type
_entity_poly.pdbx_seq_one_letter_code
_entity_poly.pdbx_strand_id
1 'polypeptide(L)'
;MKVIPFKIPQTGKDAIHVQIDKAPHFYNHLHQHQEIQLTLIIKSEGTIIAGDHVGRFTEGDVYIIGSNQPHVFRNDASYFRQKKQAESITVFFDENTLGKPFWQSPEIKSFQYFFRNSNGGFKITGRKKEALKTKLVQMADADGFDKLLLFVEIIKLLSNKKDLKPLSKITIQRSIKTFDGNRLNNILEFIFKESHRTIKLNEIASVANLTPEAFCKYFKTRTRKTYIHFLNEIRINNACQLLMNEDIPVTTVCYRVGFNNLSNFNKVFKKITGKTPKEYKQIG
;
A
#
# COMPACT_ATOMS: atom_id res chain seq x y z
N MET A 1 1.98 7.77 19.88
CA MET A 1 0.97 8.14 18.85
C MET A 1 0.36 6.89 18.29
N LYS A 2 -0.88 6.88 18.08
CA LYS A 2 -1.73 5.81 17.62
C LYS A 2 -1.30 5.37 16.21
N VAL A 3 -1.43 4.07 15.80
CA VAL A 3 -1.94 3.90 14.44
C VAL A 3 -3.16 4.79 14.45
N ILE A 4 -3.03 5.91 13.79
CA ILE A 4 -4.03 6.95 13.87
C ILE A 4 -5.27 6.28 13.29
N PRO A 5 -6.39 6.15 14.02
CA PRO A 5 -7.65 5.98 13.34
C PRO A 5 -7.75 7.21 12.44
N PHE A 6 -7.43 7.02 11.17
CA PHE A 6 -7.59 8.07 10.19
C PHE A 6 -9.09 8.26 10.04
N LYS A 7 -9.58 9.35 10.60
CA LYS A 7 -10.99 9.68 10.44
C LYS A 7 -11.10 10.26 9.02
N ILE A 8 -11.65 9.47 8.10
CA ILE A 8 -11.97 9.94 6.75
C ILE A 8 -12.87 11.17 6.94
N PRO A 9 -12.51 12.33 6.36
CA PRO A 9 -13.36 13.50 6.42
C PRO A 9 -14.70 13.19 5.74
N GLN A 10 -15.71 12.82 6.52
CA GLN A 10 -17.06 12.62 5.98
C GLN A 10 -17.69 13.99 5.83
N THR A 11 -18.05 14.35 4.62
CA THR A 11 -18.83 15.57 4.33
C THR A 11 -20.27 15.48 4.83
N GLY A 12 -20.66 14.34 5.43
CA GLY A 12 -21.94 14.12 6.10
C GLY A 12 -23.17 13.99 5.18
N LYS A 13 -23.03 14.18 3.89
CA LYS A 13 -24.15 14.22 2.94
C LYS A 13 -24.18 13.03 1.97
N ASP A 14 -23.02 12.42 1.68
CA ASP A 14 -22.91 11.39 0.65
C ASP A 14 -22.73 10.00 1.27
N ALA A 15 -23.53 9.04 0.81
CA ALA A 15 -23.38 7.63 1.17
C ALA A 15 -22.08 7.01 0.59
N ILE A 16 -21.61 7.54 -0.55
CA ILE A 16 -20.40 7.11 -1.23
C ILE A 16 -19.41 8.26 -1.14
N HIS A 17 -18.34 8.06 -0.35
CA HIS A 17 -17.33 9.10 -0.16
C HIS A 17 -16.23 8.98 -1.22
N VAL A 18 -16.06 10.03 -2.02
CA VAL A 18 -14.98 10.16 -3.00
C VAL A 18 -14.03 11.25 -2.55
N GLN A 19 -12.75 10.91 -2.44
CA GLN A 19 -11.68 11.84 -2.05
C GLN A 19 -10.70 11.99 -3.19
N ILE A 20 -10.37 13.23 -3.55
CA ILE A 20 -9.32 13.56 -4.51
C ILE A 20 -8.18 14.18 -3.72
N ASP A 21 -7.03 13.52 -3.71
CA ASP A 21 -5.83 14.03 -3.09
C ASP A 21 -4.94 14.69 -4.14
N LYS A 22 -4.55 15.94 -3.88
CA LYS A 22 -3.52 16.67 -4.61
C LYS A 22 -2.61 17.34 -3.59
N ALA A 23 -1.42 16.77 -3.38
CA ALA A 23 -0.50 17.20 -2.34
C ALA A 23 0.96 16.98 -2.78
N PRO A 24 1.95 17.60 -2.13
CA PRO A 24 3.37 17.32 -2.42
C PRO A 24 3.73 15.84 -2.24
N HIS A 25 3.08 15.15 -1.34
CA HIS A 25 3.18 13.71 -1.10
C HIS A 25 1.91 13.19 -0.42
N PHE A 26 1.65 11.89 -0.51
CA PHE A 26 0.55 11.26 0.23
C PHE A 26 0.80 11.26 1.74
N TYR A 27 -0.25 10.97 2.51
CA TYR A 27 -0.15 10.78 3.95
C TYR A 27 0.84 9.65 4.25
N ASN A 28 1.93 9.96 4.93
CA ASN A 28 3.10 9.08 5.04
C ASN A 28 3.20 8.28 6.35
N HIS A 29 2.13 8.30 7.17
CA HIS A 29 2.07 7.51 8.40
C HIS A 29 1.20 6.27 8.21
N LEU A 30 1.65 5.15 8.79
CA LEU A 30 0.86 3.92 8.82
C LEU A 30 -0.45 4.18 9.58
N HIS A 31 -1.57 3.93 8.94
CA HIS A 31 -2.91 4.16 9.47
C HIS A 31 -3.87 3.04 9.10
N GLN A 32 -5.06 3.06 9.68
CA GLN A 32 -6.16 2.14 9.39
C GLN A 32 -7.49 2.85 9.61
N HIS A 33 -8.52 2.42 8.90
CA HIS A 33 -9.91 2.88 9.03
C HIS A 33 -10.88 1.72 8.77
N GLN A 34 -12.14 1.89 9.11
CA GLN A 34 -13.15 0.83 9.02
C GLN A 34 -13.61 0.58 7.58
N GLU A 35 -13.57 1.60 6.75
CA GLU A 35 -14.02 1.55 5.37
C GLU A 35 -13.04 0.71 4.51
N ILE A 36 -13.57 0.12 3.45
CA ILE A 36 -12.77 -0.36 2.34
C ILE A 36 -12.36 0.85 1.50
N GLN A 37 -11.09 0.91 1.12
CA GLN A 37 -10.53 1.97 0.30
C GLN A 37 -10.19 1.43 -1.08
N LEU A 38 -10.78 2.01 -2.13
CA LEU A 38 -10.43 1.76 -3.52
C LEU A 38 -9.71 2.99 -4.07
N THR A 39 -8.41 2.88 -4.31
CA THR A 39 -7.55 4.01 -4.71
C THR A 39 -6.95 3.81 -6.08
N LEU A 40 -7.12 4.80 -6.95
CA LEU A 40 -6.38 4.99 -8.20
C LEU A 40 -5.25 5.98 -7.96
N ILE A 41 -4.04 5.60 -8.27
CA ILE A 41 -2.88 6.49 -8.31
C ILE A 41 -2.89 7.23 -9.65
N ILE A 42 -3.22 8.52 -9.65
CA ILE A 42 -3.23 9.36 -10.85
C ILE A 42 -1.80 9.76 -11.21
N LYS A 43 -1.07 10.27 -10.20
CA LYS A 43 0.30 10.73 -10.39
C LYS A 43 1.06 10.53 -9.10
N SER A 44 1.85 9.53 -9.05
CA SER A 44 2.77 9.27 -7.94
C SER A 44 3.49 7.95 -8.10
N GLU A 45 4.58 7.78 -7.33
CA GLU A 45 5.30 6.52 -7.18
C GLU A 45 5.89 6.41 -5.78
N GLY A 46 6.13 5.18 -5.33
CA GLY A 46 6.68 4.95 -4.01
C GLY A 46 6.49 3.51 -3.51
N THR A 47 6.51 3.37 -2.20
CA THR A 47 6.33 2.09 -1.50
C THR A 47 4.97 2.03 -0.82
N ILE A 48 4.19 1.00 -1.13
CA ILE A 48 2.99 0.63 -0.38
C ILE A 48 3.35 -0.40 0.69
N ILE A 49 2.86 -0.17 1.90
CA ILE A 49 2.76 -1.19 2.95
C ILE A 49 1.26 -1.40 3.19
N ALA A 50 0.80 -2.64 3.13
CA ALA A 50 -0.59 -3.01 3.41
C ALA A 50 -0.62 -4.37 4.14
N GLY A 51 -0.85 -4.34 5.45
CA GLY A 51 -0.69 -5.51 6.29
C GLY A 51 0.75 -6.02 6.31
N ASP A 52 0.97 -7.25 5.82
CA ASP A 52 2.30 -7.84 5.65
C ASP A 52 2.89 -7.65 4.24
N HIS A 53 2.16 -6.98 3.34
CA HIS A 53 2.65 -6.66 2.00
C HIS A 53 3.55 -5.44 2.01
N VAL A 54 4.68 -5.55 1.31
CA VAL A 54 5.56 -4.42 0.96
C VAL A 54 5.82 -4.50 -0.54
N GLY A 55 5.50 -3.44 -1.27
CA GLY A 55 5.65 -3.40 -2.73
C GLY A 55 5.77 -1.98 -3.27
N ARG A 56 6.02 -1.85 -4.57
CA ARG A 56 5.97 -0.55 -5.25
C ARG A 56 4.56 -0.26 -5.76
N PHE A 57 4.20 1.02 -5.69
CA PHE A 57 3.11 1.59 -6.46
C PHE A 57 3.64 2.61 -7.46
N THR A 58 2.95 2.73 -8.57
CA THR A 58 3.27 3.67 -9.65
C THR A 58 2.00 4.28 -10.20
N GLU A 59 2.14 5.30 -11.02
CA GLU A 59 1.05 5.90 -11.77
C GLU A 59 0.19 4.86 -12.49
N GLY A 60 -1.11 5.04 -12.46
CA GLY A 60 -2.11 4.16 -13.04
C GLY A 60 -2.38 2.89 -12.24
N ASP A 61 -1.69 2.63 -11.12
CA ASP A 61 -2.02 1.49 -10.26
C ASP A 61 -3.36 1.71 -9.53
N VAL A 62 -4.10 0.62 -9.38
CA VAL A 62 -5.36 0.59 -8.61
C VAL A 62 -5.22 -0.42 -7.47
N TYR A 63 -5.52 0.04 -6.27
CA TYR A 63 -5.44 -0.75 -5.05
C TYR A 63 -6.77 -0.78 -4.31
N ILE A 64 -7.03 -1.91 -3.66
CA ILE A 64 -8.08 -2.07 -2.66
C ILE A 64 -7.38 -2.35 -1.34
N ILE A 65 -7.68 -1.53 -0.34
CA ILE A 65 -7.28 -1.73 1.04
C ILE A 65 -8.50 -2.24 1.80
N GLY A 66 -8.34 -3.32 2.54
CA GLY A 66 -9.43 -3.91 3.29
C GLY A 66 -9.80 -3.13 4.56
N SER A 67 -11.00 -3.39 5.07
CA SER A 67 -11.44 -2.82 6.35
C SER A 67 -10.43 -3.10 7.47
N ASN A 68 -10.08 -2.05 8.22
CA ASN A 68 -9.12 -2.10 9.32
C ASN A 68 -7.72 -2.67 8.95
N GLN A 69 -7.36 -2.70 7.67
CA GLN A 69 -6.05 -3.10 7.22
C GLN A 69 -5.05 -1.95 7.44
N PRO A 70 -4.01 -2.13 8.29
CA PRO A 70 -2.96 -1.12 8.43
C PRO A 70 -2.23 -0.91 7.11
N HIS A 71 -2.14 0.35 6.66
CA HIS A 71 -1.54 0.67 5.37
C HIS A 71 -0.92 2.06 5.33
N VAL A 72 -0.01 2.25 4.37
CA VAL A 72 0.56 3.54 4.01
C VAL A 72 1.02 3.51 2.55
N PHE A 73 0.77 4.59 1.82
CA PHE A 73 1.39 4.88 0.53
C PHE A 73 2.48 5.92 0.76
N ARG A 74 3.73 5.48 0.81
CA ARG A 74 4.88 6.36 1.05
C ARG A 74 5.57 6.69 -0.26
N ASN A 75 5.56 7.96 -0.61
CA ASN A 75 6.26 8.47 -1.79
C ASN A 75 7.77 8.27 -1.72
N ASP A 76 8.41 8.18 -2.85
CA ASP A 76 9.87 8.14 -2.98
C ASP A 76 10.50 9.46 -2.48
N ALA A 77 11.77 9.41 -2.11
CA ALA A 77 12.47 10.55 -1.51
C ALA A 77 12.47 11.81 -2.40
N SER A 78 12.33 11.65 -3.72
CA SER A 78 12.23 12.77 -4.66
C SER A 78 11.02 13.67 -4.42
N TYR A 79 9.90 13.12 -3.92
CA TYR A 79 8.69 13.89 -3.60
C TYR A 79 8.89 14.84 -2.42
N PHE A 80 9.79 14.51 -1.50
CA PHE A 80 10.09 15.34 -0.33
C PHE A 80 11.18 16.40 -0.59
N ARG A 81 11.94 16.25 -1.69
CA ARG A 81 13.06 17.14 -2.03
C ARG A 81 12.77 18.03 -3.23
N GLN A 82 11.89 17.64 -4.12
CA GLN A 82 11.53 18.32 -5.35
C GLN A 82 10.08 18.77 -5.28
N LYS A 83 9.71 19.81 -6.02
CA LYS A 83 8.30 20.26 -6.14
C LYS A 83 7.47 19.31 -7.02
N LYS A 84 7.49 18.00 -6.69
CA LYS A 84 6.61 17.01 -7.29
C LYS A 84 5.23 17.09 -6.62
N GLN A 85 4.21 16.62 -7.32
CA GLN A 85 2.85 16.55 -6.82
C GLN A 85 2.35 15.11 -6.93
N ALA A 86 1.79 14.60 -5.85
CA ALA A 86 1.12 13.32 -5.79
C ALA A 86 -0.39 13.53 -5.95
N GLU A 87 -1.02 12.73 -6.80
CA GLU A 87 -2.46 12.80 -7.04
C GLU A 87 -3.07 11.41 -6.98
N SER A 88 -4.22 11.28 -6.31
CA SER A 88 -5.02 10.05 -6.27
C SER A 88 -6.52 10.36 -6.23
N ILE A 89 -7.31 9.38 -6.69
CA ILE A 89 -8.76 9.33 -6.50
C ILE A 89 -9.05 8.10 -5.65
N THR A 90 -9.75 8.32 -4.55
CA THR A 90 -10.09 7.27 -3.59
C THR A 90 -11.59 7.22 -3.33
N VAL A 91 -12.18 6.04 -3.41
CA VAL A 91 -13.56 5.77 -3.02
C VAL A 91 -13.54 4.97 -1.73
N PHE A 92 -14.21 5.48 -0.70
CA PHE A 92 -14.41 4.80 0.56
C PHE A 92 -15.84 4.28 0.66
N PHE A 93 -15.97 3.03 1.08
CA PHE A 93 -17.27 2.39 1.30
C PHE A 93 -17.15 1.24 2.31
N ASP A 94 -18.28 0.84 2.87
CA ASP A 94 -18.40 -0.29 3.79
C ASP A 94 -19.73 -1.05 3.57
N GLU A 95 -20.02 -2.01 4.42
CA GLU A 95 -21.27 -2.78 4.38
C GLU A 95 -22.53 -1.96 4.76
N ASN A 96 -22.37 -0.73 5.25
CA ASN A 96 -23.46 0.18 5.57
C ASN A 96 -23.72 1.18 4.43
N THR A 97 -22.76 1.34 3.50
CA THR A 97 -22.93 2.13 2.29
C THR A 97 -24.12 1.59 1.49
N LEU A 98 -25.09 2.41 1.15
CA LEU A 98 -26.37 2.05 0.52
C LEU A 98 -27.30 1.15 1.37
N GLY A 99 -26.95 0.90 2.62
CA GLY A 99 -27.74 0.12 3.55
C GLY A 99 -27.66 -1.41 3.38
N LYS A 100 -27.92 -2.13 4.44
CA LYS A 100 -27.84 -3.60 4.45
C LYS A 100 -28.72 -4.31 3.41
N PRO A 101 -29.98 -3.87 3.12
CA PRO A 101 -30.80 -4.53 2.10
C PRO A 101 -30.17 -4.57 0.72
N PHE A 102 -29.44 -3.49 0.33
CA PHE A 102 -28.71 -3.45 -0.93
C PHE A 102 -27.67 -4.58 -1.01
N TRP A 103 -26.85 -4.74 0.04
CA TRP A 103 -25.79 -5.75 0.06
C TRP A 103 -26.29 -7.19 0.21
N GLN A 104 -27.54 -7.37 0.67
CA GLN A 104 -28.19 -8.68 0.84
C GLN A 104 -28.98 -9.11 -0.39
N SER A 105 -29.13 -8.25 -1.41
CA SER A 105 -29.91 -8.60 -2.59
C SER A 105 -29.26 -9.77 -3.36
N PRO A 106 -30.06 -10.69 -3.93
CA PRO A 106 -29.56 -11.85 -4.67
C PRO A 106 -28.68 -11.48 -5.85
N GLU A 107 -28.94 -10.35 -6.50
CA GLU A 107 -28.26 -9.87 -7.71
C GLU A 107 -26.79 -9.56 -7.47
N ILE A 108 -26.43 -9.15 -6.25
CA ILE A 108 -25.05 -8.81 -5.89
C ILE A 108 -24.39 -9.85 -4.97
N LYS A 109 -24.97 -11.05 -4.88
CA LYS A 109 -24.44 -12.15 -4.06
C LYS A 109 -22.97 -12.46 -4.33
N SER A 110 -22.52 -12.33 -5.59
CA SER A 110 -21.12 -12.50 -5.96
C SER A 110 -20.19 -11.48 -5.29
N PHE A 111 -20.69 -10.27 -5.00
CA PHE A 111 -19.93 -9.24 -4.32
C PHE A 111 -19.80 -9.48 -2.80
N GLN A 112 -20.71 -10.20 -2.18
CA GLN A 112 -20.58 -10.61 -0.76
C GLN A 112 -19.28 -11.40 -0.53
N TYR A 113 -18.85 -12.18 -1.53
CA TYR A 113 -17.57 -12.86 -1.47
C TYR A 113 -16.39 -11.88 -1.45
N PHE A 114 -16.49 -10.79 -2.20
CA PHE A 114 -15.48 -9.73 -2.18
C PHE A 114 -15.33 -9.15 -0.77
N PHE A 115 -16.41 -8.76 -0.10
CA PHE A 115 -16.35 -8.26 1.28
C PHE A 115 -15.66 -9.23 2.23
N ARG A 116 -16.01 -10.52 2.18
CA ARG A 116 -15.42 -11.54 3.07
C ARG A 116 -13.93 -11.73 2.85
N ASN A 117 -13.42 -11.44 1.65
CA ASN A 117 -12.02 -11.69 1.27
C ASN A 117 -11.21 -10.39 1.09
N SER A 118 -11.82 -9.22 1.23
CA SER A 118 -11.14 -7.93 1.02
C SER A 118 -10.18 -7.54 2.15
N ASN A 119 -10.28 -8.17 3.31
CA ASN A 119 -9.47 -7.82 4.50
C ASN A 119 -7.95 -7.87 4.27
N GLY A 120 -7.48 -8.62 3.28
CA GLY A 120 -6.07 -8.67 2.88
C GLY A 120 -5.67 -7.65 1.82
N GLY A 121 -6.64 -6.92 1.28
CA GLY A 121 -6.43 -5.97 0.18
C GLY A 121 -6.04 -6.65 -1.15
N PHE A 122 -6.12 -5.89 -2.23
CA PHE A 122 -5.76 -6.35 -3.57
C PHE A 122 -5.07 -5.26 -4.37
N LYS A 123 -4.16 -5.66 -5.27
CA LYS A 123 -3.75 -4.85 -6.42
C LYS A 123 -4.57 -5.30 -7.62
N ILE A 124 -5.17 -4.37 -8.34
CA ILE A 124 -5.91 -4.67 -9.56
C ILE A 124 -4.94 -4.82 -10.72
N THR A 125 -5.13 -5.87 -11.53
CA THR A 125 -4.29 -6.18 -12.69
C THR A 125 -5.16 -6.46 -13.92
N GLY A 126 -4.54 -6.70 -15.06
CA GLY A 126 -5.24 -7.13 -16.27
C GLY A 126 -6.23 -6.10 -16.84
N ARG A 127 -7.20 -6.59 -17.63
CA ARG A 127 -8.14 -5.73 -18.38
C ARG A 127 -9.06 -4.88 -17.50
N LYS A 128 -9.38 -5.35 -16.29
CA LYS A 128 -10.24 -4.63 -15.36
C LYS A 128 -9.60 -3.35 -14.82
N LYS A 129 -8.27 -3.30 -14.75
CA LYS A 129 -7.55 -2.13 -14.29
C LYS A 129 -7.96 -0.90 -15.08
N GLU A 130 -7.97 -0.99 -16.41
CA GLU A 130 -8.32 0.16 -17.27
C GLU A 130 -9.80 0.56 -17.13
N ALA A 131 -10.71 -0.40 -17.07
CA ALA A 131 -12.12 -0.11 -16.86
C ALA A 131 -12.37 0.56 -15.49
N LEU A 132 -11.70 0.12 -14.43
CA LEU A 132 -11.80 0.74 -13.11
C LEU A 132 -11.19 2.14 -13.07
N LYS A 133 -10.05 2.37 -13.73
CA LYS A 133 -9.44 3.69 -13.87
C LYS A 133 -10.43 4.69 -14.49
N THR A 134 -11.03 4.33 -15.62
CA THR A 134 -12.02 5.18 -16.31
C THR A 134 -13.17 5.55 -15.37
N LYS A 135 -13.74 4.56 -14.66
CA LYS A 135 -14.88 4.80 -13.77
C LYS A 135 -14.50 5.61 -12.54
N LEU A 136 -13.32 5.42 -11.98
CA LEU A 136 -12.83 6.20 -10.84
C LEU A 136 -12.57 7.66 -11.23
N VAL A 137 -12.05 7.90 -12.45
CA VAL A 137 -11.90 9.27 -12.97
C VAL A 137 -13.27 9.93 -13.18
N GLN A 138 -14.23 9.24 -13.80
CA GLN A 138 -15.59 9.75 -13.96
C GLN A 138 -16.26 10.04 -12.62
N MET A 139 -15.99 9.21 -11.60
CA MET A 139 -16.59 9.34 -10.26
C MET A 139 -16.08 10.56 -9.48
N ALA A 140 -14.89 11.08 -9.84
CA ALA A 140 -14.34 12.27 -9.22
C ALA A 140 -15.20 13.52 -9.43
N ASP A 141 -15.85 13.61 -10.59
CA ASP A 141 -16.68 14.75 -10.99
C ASP A 141 -18.18 14.44 -10.95
N ALA A 142 -18.56 13.18 -10.65
CA ALA A 142 -19.96 12.75 -10.62
C ALA A 142 -20.65 13.13 -9.31
N ASP A 143 -21.93 13.44 -9.39
CA ASP A 143 -22.80 13.68 -8.25
C ASP A 143 -24.08 12.84 -8.28
N GLY A 144 -24.85 12.88 -7.20
CA GLY A 144 -26.18 12.30 -7.10
C GLY A 144 -26.30 10.89 -7.69
N PHE A 145 -27.21 10.73 -8.66
CA PHE A 145 -27.54 9.45 -9.23
C PHE A 145 -26.42 8.89 -10.14
N ASP A 146 -25.67 9.74 -10.83
CA ASP A 146 -24.55 9.32 -11.67
C ASP A 146 -23.41 8.70 -10.82
N LYS A 147 -23.12 9.28 -9.66
CA LYS A 147 -22.18 8.71 -8.68
C LYS A 147 -22.63 7.33 -8.22
N LEU A 148 -23.93 7.15 -7.96
CA LEU A 148 -24.49 5.85 -7.57
C LEU A 148 -24.35 4.82 -8.70
N LEU A 149 -24.68 5.15 -9.93
CA LEU A 149 -24.55 4.25 -11.09
C LEU A 149 -23.09 3.83 -11.28
N LEU A 150 -22.15 4.77 -11.26
CA LEU A 150 -20.73 4.47 -11.37
C LEU A 150 -20.25 3.55 -10.24
N PHE A 151 -20.74 3.77 -9.01
CA PHE A 151 -20.41 2.90 -7.88
C PHE A 151 -20.89 1.46 -8.10
N VAL A 152 -22.14 1.28 -8.56
CA VAL A 152 -22.69 -0.05 -8.88
C VAL A 152 -21.90 -0.74 -9.98
N GLU A 153 -21.46 0.00 -11.01
CA GLU A 153 -20.62 -0.54 -12.06
C GLU A 153 -19.22 -0.94 -11.56
N ILE A 154 -18.63 -0.17 -10.64
CA ILE A 154 -17.38 -0.52 -9.95
C ILE A 154 -17.59 -1.82 -9.17
N ILE A 155 -18.66 -1.94 -8.38
CA ILE A 155 -19.01 -3.16 -7.64
C ILE A 155 -19.13 -4.37 -8.58
N LYS A 156 -19.79 -4.21 -9.74
CA LYS A 156 -19.90 -5.25 -10.77
C LYS A 156 -18.51 -5.70 -11.26
N LEU A 157 -17.59 -4.77 -11.53
CA LEU A 157 -16.22 -5.09 -11.93
C LEU A 157 -15.46 -5.85 -10.84
N LEU A 158 -15.62 -5.48 -9.58
CA LEU A 158 -14.94 -6.10 -8.45
C LEU A 158 -15.52 -7.47 -8.06
N SER A 159 -16.77 -7.78 -8.45
CA SER A 159 -17.43 -9.06 -8.14
C SER A 159 -16.75 -10.28 -8.76
N ASN A 160 -15.96 -10.10 -9.82
CA ASN A 160 -15.22 -11.18 -10.45
C ASN A 160 -13.75 -11.20 -9.96
N LYS A 161 -13.29 -12.33 -9.46
CA LYS A 161 -11.94 -12.53 -8.88
C LYS A 161 -10.79 -12.44 -9.88
N LYS A 162 -11.03 -12.61 -11.15
CA LYS A 162 -9.99 -12.45 -12.17
C LYS A 162 -9.43 -11.03 -12.06
N ASP A 163 -8.14 -10.88 -12.16
CA ASP A 163 -7.42 -9.60 -12.08
C ASP A 163 -7.33 -8.97 -10.67
N LEU A 164 -7.77 -9.66 -9.60
CA LEU A 164 -7.55 -9.27 -8.22
C LEU A 164 -6.32 -10.01 -7.67
N LYS A 165 -5.17 -9.37 -7.59
CA LYS A 165 -3.95 -9.93 -7.00
C LYS A 165 -3.92 -9.62 -5.50
N PRO A 166 -4.03 -10.62 -4.61
CA PRO A 166 -3.99 -10.36 -3.17
C PRO A 166 -2.69 -9.66 -2.75
N LEU A 167 -2.78 -8.65 -1.90
CA LEU A 167 -1.64 -7.99 -1.27
C LEU A 167 -1.16 -8.82 -0.08
N SER A 168 -2.03 -9.12 0.85
CA SER A 168 -1.72 -9.91 2.03
C SER A 168 -2.39 -11.28 1.96
N LYS A 169 -1.68 -12.30 2.39
CA LYS A 169 -2.24 -13.66 2.57
C LYS A 169 -2.91 -13.83 3.94
N ILE A 170 -2.77 -12.86 4.82
CA ILE A 170 -3.19 -12.95 6.21
C ILE A 170 -4.27 -11.91 6.48
N THR A 171 -5.44 -12.38 6.89
CA THR A 171 -6.51 -11.53 7.39
C THR A 171 -6.12 -11.02 8.78
N ILE A 172 -5.82 -9.73 8.92
CA ILE A 172 -5.52 -9.11 10.21
C ILE A 172 -6.86 -8.76 10.87
N GLN A 173 -7.34 -9.65 11.76
CA GLN A 173 -8.60 -9.43 12.50
C GLN A 173 -8.46 -8.54 13.75
N ARG A 174 -7.27 -8.06 14.08
CA ARG A 174 -7.05 -7.31 15.33
C ARG A 174 -6.66 -5.88 15.02
N SER A 175 -7.45 -4.94 15.53
CA SER A 175 -7.04 -3.53 15.59
C SER A 175 -5.72 -3.41 16.35
N ILE A 176 -4.75 -2.72 15.78
CA ILE A 176 -3.50 -2.41 16.47
C ILE A 176 -3.82 -1.38 17.56
N LYS A 177 -3.50 -1.71 18.83
CA LYS A 177 -3.71 -0.75 19.94
C LYS A 177 -2.95 0.56 19.66
N THR A 178 -3.54 1.63 20.03
CA THR A 178 -3.13 3.02 19.87
C THR A 178 -1.66 3.33 20.17
N PHE A 179 -1.13 2.84 21.29
CA PHE A 179 0.26 3.06 21.72
C PHE A 179 1.30 2.39 20.80
N ASP A 180 0.94 1.24 20.24
CA ASP A 180 1.81 0.48 19.34
C ASP A 180 2.01 1.13 17.96
N GLY A 181 1.03 1.92 17.53
CA GLY A 181 1.09 2.56 16.23
C GLY A 181 2.21 3.58 16.08
N ASN A 182 2.48 4.38 17.12
CA ASN A 182 3.60 5.33 17.11
C ASN A 182 4.95 4.66 17.08
N ARG A 183 5.11 3.65 17.92
CA ARG A 183 6.35 2.90 17.95
C ARG A 183 6.64 2.27 16.59
N LEU A 184 5.62 1.69 15.95
CA LEU A 184 5.78 1.11 14.62
C LEU A 184 6.05 2.18 13.55
N ASN A 185 5.38 3.34 13.60
CA ASN A 185 5.65 4.45 12.71
C ASN A 185 7.09 4.97 12.85
N ASN A 186 7.60 5.16 14.07
CA ASN A 186 8.98 5.58 14.29
C ASN A 186 9.99 4.57 13.71
N ILE A 187 9.72 3.27 13.88
CA ILE A 187 10.53 2.19 13.29
C ILE A 187 10.50 2.29 11.76
N LEU A 188 9.33 2.43 11.16
CA LEU A 188 9.18 2.51 9.70
C LEU A 188 9.87 3.76 9.15
N GLU A 189 9.69 4.92 9.77
CA GLU A 189 10.37 6.16 9.37
C GLU A 189 11.90 6.00 9.41
N PHE A 190 12.41 5.40 10.47
CA PHE A 190 13.85 5.11 10.60
C PHE A 190 14.32 4.17 9.49
N ILE A 191 13.59 3.07 9.23
CA ILE A 191 13.93 2.12 8.15
C ILE A 191 13.96 2.84 6.79
N PHE A 192 12.94 3.62 6.46
CA PHE A 192 12.88 4.34 5.19
C PHE A 192 14.03 5.34 5.04
N LYS A 193 14.40 6.04 6.12
CA LYS A 193 15.48 7.02 6.12
C LYS A 193 16.85 6.36 5.99
N GLU A 194 17.09 5.28 6.72
CA GLU A 194 18.41 4.70 6.93
C GLU A 194 18.66 3.40 6.14
N SER A 195 17.68 2.90 5.36
CA SER A 195 17.78 1.62 4.63
C SER A 195 18.98 1.53 3.69
N HIS A 196 19.48 2.68 3.22
CA HIS A 196 20.63 2.77 2.31
C HIS A 196 21.97 2.39 2.95
N ARG A 197 22.05 2.24 4.26
CA ARG A 197 23.25 1.86 5.01
C ARG A 197 23.02 0.60 5.85
N THR A 198 24.09 0.10 6.45
CA THR A 198 23.99 -0.95 7.46
C THR A 198 23.34 -0.40 8.72
N ILE A 199 22.26 -1.04 9.17
CA ILE A 199 21.56 -0.73 10.42
C ILE A 199 21.84 -1.87 11.41
N LYS A 200 22.48 -1.55 12.54
CA LYS A 200 22.70 -2.52 13.61
C LYS A 200 21.40 -2.82 14.36
N LEU A 201 21.22 -4.06 14.81
CA LEU A 201 19.99 -4.47 15.51
C LEU A 201 19.74 -3.64 16.79
N ASN A 202 20.80 -3.32 17.54
CA ASN A 202 20.68 -2.47 18.73
C ASN A 202 20.20 -1.06 18.38
N GLU A 203 20.63 -0.51 17.25
CA GLU A 203 20.25 0.82 16.79
C GLU A 203 18.73 0.92 16.52
N ILE A 204 18.18 -0.03 15.75
CA ILE A 204 16.74 -0.02 15.46
C ILE A 204 15.90 -0.41 16.69
N ALA A 205 16.41 -1.25 17.57
CA ALA A 205 15.75 -1.60 18.83
C ALA A 205 15.63 -0.38 19.76
N SER A 206 16.67 0.47 19.79
CA SER A 206 16.66 1.73 20.55
C SER A 206 15.60 2.72 20.03
N VAL A 207 15.40 2.81 18.71
CA VAL A 207 14.30 3.62 18.11
C VAL A 207 12.93 3.19 18.63
N ALA A 208 12.79 1.90 18.93
CA ALA A 208 11.56 1.33 19.46
C ALA A 208 11.47 1.40 21.01
N ASN A 209 12.50 1.85 21.70
CA ASN A 209 12.68 1.73 23.15
C ASN A 209 12.49 0.27 23.63
N LEU A 210 13.19 -0.66 22.98
CA LEU A 210 13.13 -2.11 23.25
C LEU A 210 14.55 -2.71 23.28
N THR A 211 14.71 -3.86 23.96
CA THR A 211 15.91 -4.69 23.77
C THR A 211 15.86 -5.33 22.37
N PRO A 212 17.00 -5.76 21.81
CA PRO A 212 17.04 -6.43 20.50
C PRO A 212 16.10 -7.62 20.39
N GLU A 213 16.02 -8.45 21.43
CA GLU A 213 15.14 -9.64 21.45
C GLU A 213 13.67 -9.23 21.49
N ALA A 214 13.31 -8.27 22.34
CA ALA A 214 11.95 -7.73 22.43
C ALA A 214 11.54 -7.05 21.12
N PHE A 215 12.46 -6.32 20.48
CA PHE A 215 12.23 -5.71 19.17
C PHE A 215 11.95 -6.76 18.09
N CYS A 216 12.76 -7.81 18.00
CA CYS A 216 12.55 -8.88 17.02
C CYS A 216 11.16 -9.53 17.18
N LYS A 217 10.76 -9.84 18.41
CA LYS A 217 9.43 -10.39 18.74
C LYS A 217 8.32 -9.40 18.41
N TYR A 218 8.47 -8.15 18.82
CA TYR A 218 7.53 -7.06 18.56
C TYR A 218 7.33 -6.86 17.06
N PHE A 219 8.42 -6.65 16.31
CA PHE A 219 8.38 -6.37 14.88
C PHE A 219 7.73 -7.51 14.10
N LYS A 220 8.14 -8.78 14.37
CA LYS A 220 7.53 -9.96 13.74
C LYS A 220 6.05 -10.12 14.06
N THR A 221 5.63 -9.79 15.28
CA THR A 221 4.21 -9.84 15.68
C THR A 221 3.38 -8.81 14.92
N ARG A 222 3.92 -7.61 14.68
CA ARG A 222 3.20 -6.49 14.05
C ARG A 222 3.21 -6.56 12.53
N THR A 223 4.35 -6.91 11.91
CA THR A 223 4.52 -6.93 10.46
C THR A 223 4.38 -8.33 9.85
N ARG A 224 4.30 -9.38 10.68
CA ARG A 224 4.34 -10.80 10.28
C ARG A 224 5.63 -11.20 9.55
N LYS A 225 6.63 -10.35 9.55
CA LYS A 225 7.95 -10.56 8.92
C LYS A 225 9.07 -10.32 9.92
N THR A 226 10.20 -10.98 9.70
CA THR A 226 11.42 -10.59 10.41
C THR A 226 11.87 -9.20 9.96
N TYR A 227 12.53 -8.47 10.83
CA TYR A 227 13.08 -7.14 10.51
C TYR A 227 13.97 -7.17 9.26
N ILE A 228 14.89 -8.13 9.18
CA ILE A 228 15.81 -8.26 8.04
C ILE A 228 15.06 -8.53 6.74
N HIS A 229 14.01 -9.36 6.76
CA HIS A 229 13.22 -9.61 5.56
C HIS A 229 12.51 -8.34 5.10
N PHE A 230 11.90 -7.61 6.01
CA PHE A 230 11.23 -6.33 5.74
C PHE A 230 12.21 -5.27 5.21
N LEU A 231 13.37 -5.09 5.87
CA LEU A 231 14.41 -4.17 5.42
C LEU A 231 14.87 -4.50 3.99
N ASN A 232 15.04 -5.78 3.68
CA ASN A 232 15.42 -6.22 2.34
C ASN A 232 14.32 -5.90 1.31
N GLU A 233 13.04 -6.04 1.64
CA GLU A 233 11.95 -5.63 0.73
C GLU A 233 12.01 -4.14 0.42
N ILE A 234 12.24 -3.28 1.42
CA ILE A 234 12.42 -1.83 1.22
C ILE A 234 13.63 -1.55 0.32
N ARG A 235 14.77 -2.18 0.59
CA ARG A 235 15.98 -2.02 -0.23
C ARG A 235 15.76 -2.45 -1.68
N ILE A 236 15.07 -3.57 -1.90
CA ILE A 236 14.76 -4.04 -3.24
C ILE A 236 13.78 -3.10 -3.97
N ASN A 237 12.78 -2.56 -3.27
CA ASN A 237 11.91 -1.54 -3.85
C ASN A 237 12.70 -0.29 -4.30
N ASN A 238 13.64 0.18 -3.48
CA ASN A 238 14.54 1.28 -3.83
C ASN A 238 15.46 0.89 -5.02
N ALA A 239 15.94 -0.36 -5.07
CA ALA A 239 16.74 -0.86 -6.19
C ALA A 239 15.94 -0.89 -7.49
N CYS A 240 14.68 -1.33 -7.46
CA CYS A 240 13.79 -1.30 -8.62
C CYS A 240 13.64 0.14 -9.16
N GLN A 241 13.46 1.12 -8.29
CA GLN A 241 13.40 2.52 -8.69
C GLN A 241 14.68 2.99 -9.39
N LEU A 242 15.84 2.71 -8.79
CA LEU A 242 17.13 3.12 -9.37
C LEU A 242 17.39 2.46 -10.73
N LEU A 243 17.05 1.17 -10.86
CA LEU A 243 17.22 0.43 -12.12
C LEU A 243 16.35 0.92 -13.26
N MET A 244 15.16 1.48 -12.94
CA MET A 244 14.22 2.02 -13.94
C MET A 244 14.53 3.46 -14.35
N ASN A 245 15.05 4.27 -13.41
CA ASN A 245 15.17 5.72 -13.59
C ASN A 245 16.60 6.20 -13.81
N GLU A 246 17.61 5.37 -13.55
CA GLU A 246 19.02 5.74 -13.67
C GLU A 246 19.79 4.70 -14.50
N ASP A 247 20.61 5.18 -15.44
CA ASP A 247 21.51 4.30 -16.18
C ASP A 247 22.82 4.06 -15.42
N ILE A 248 22.73 3.31 -14.32
CA ILE A 248 23.86 2.96 -13.48
C ILE A 248 24.08 1.44 -13.42
N PRO A 249 25.32 0.97 -13.17
CA PRO A 249 25.60 -0.46 -13.03
C PRO A 249 24.83 -1.10 -11.88
N VAL A 250 24.44 -2.37 -12.04
CA VAL A 250 23.76 -3.16 -11.00
C VAL A 250 24.57 -3.22 -9.70
N THR A 251 25.90 -3.25 -9.81
CA THR A 251 26.82 -3.21 -8.66
C THR A 251 26.66 -1.91 -7.86
N THR A 252 26.57 -0.78 -8.55
CA THR A 252 26.35 0.54 -7.93
C THR A 252 25.00 0.57 -7.22
N VAL A 253 23.93 0.06 -7.87
CA VAL A 253 22.59 -0.05 -7.25
C VAL A 253 22.65 -0.89 -5.96
N CYS A 254 23.30 -2.05 -5.99
CA CYS A 254 23.47 -2.94 -4.85
C CYS A 254 23.97 -2.19 -3.60
N TYR A 255 25.08 -1.45 -3.75
CA TYR A 255 25.68 -0.73 -2.63
C TYR A 255 24.89 0.51 -2.22
N ARG A 256 24.33 1.27 -3.17
CA ARG A 256 23.49 2.45 -2.88
C ARG A 256 22.23 2.13 -2.09
N VAL A 257 21.68 0.92 -2.25
CA VAL A 257 20.48 0.52 -1.49
C VAL A 257 20.80 -0.21 -0.17
N GLY A 258 22.09 -0.29 0.19
CA GLY A 258 22.55 -0.78 1.50
C GLY A 258 22.87 -2.27 1.58
N PHE A 259 23.03 -2.98 0.46
CA PHE A 259 23.61 -4.32 0.47
C PHE A 259 25.14 -4.26 0.44
N ASN A 260 25.79 -5.15 1.19
CA ASN A 260 27.26 -5.24 1.26
C ASN A 260 27.83 -6.31 0.31
N ASN A 261 26.95 -7.12 -0.30
CA ASN A 261 27.35 -8.27 -1.09
C ASN A 261 26.44 -8.43 -2.31
N LEU A 262 27.02 -8.40 -3.50
CA LEU A 262 26.31 -8.48 -4.78
C LEU A 262 25.59 -9.82 -4.97
N SER A 263 26.19 -10.93 -4.55
CA SER A 263 25.57 -12.25 -4.68
C SER A 263 24.31 -12.37 -3.81
N ASN A 264 24.38 -11.85 -2.57
CA ASN A 264 23.21 -11.78 -1.71
C ASN A 264 22.14 -10.86 -2.27
N PHE A 265 22.53 -9.68 -2.79
CA PHE A 265 21.61 -8.75 -3.45
C PHE A 265 20.87 -9.44 -4.61
N ASN A 266 21.58 -10.07 -5.54
CA ASN A 266 20.98 -10.74 -6.70
C ASN A 266 20.00 -11.86 -6.27
N LYS A 267 20.35 -12.66 -5.26
CA LYS A 267 19.49 -13.71 -4.70
C LYS A 267 18.21 -13.13 -4.11
N VAL A 268 18.33 -12.09 -3.29
CA VAL A 268 17.19 -11.45 -2.63
C VAL A 268 16.32 -10.72 -3.64
N PHE A 269 16.94 -10.01 -4.60
CA PHE A 269 16.23 -9.31 -5.67
C PHE A 269 15.36 -10.28 -6.48
N LYS A 270 15.95 -11.38 -6.97
CA LYS A 270 15.21 -12.40 -7.72
C LYS A 270 14.10 -13.03 -6.89
N LYS A 271 14.34 -13.29 -5.60
CA LYS A 271 13.33 -13.86 -4.69
C LYS A 271 12.11 -12.94 -4.53
N ILE A 272 12.32 -11.63 -4.46
CA ILE A 272 11.25 -10.64 -4.21
C ILE A 272 10.54 -10.25 -5.52
N THR A 273 11.28 -10.03 -6.59
CA THR A 273 10.74 -9.49 -7.85
C THR A 273 10.38 -10.59 -8.88
N GLY A 274 10.89 -11.80 -8.70
CA GLY A 274 10.80 -12.90 -9.69
C GLY A 274 11.80 -12.81 -10.82
N LYS A 275 12.57 -11.72 -10.93
CA LYS A 275 13.54 -11.42 -12.00
C LYS A 275 14.90 -11.08 -11.43
N THR A 276 15.96 -11.27 -12.22
CA THR A 276 17.27 -10.75 -11.86
C THR A 276 17.31 -9.23 -12.03
N PRO A 277 18.23 -8.49 -11.35
CA PRO A 277 18.37 -7.05 -11.54
C PRO A 277 18.64 -6.64 -13.00
N LYS A 278 19.41 -7.46 -13.74
CA LYS A 278 19.72 -7.23 -15.16
C LYS A 278 18.46 -7.36 -16.03
N GLU A 279 17.67 -8.43 -15.85
CA GLU A 279 16.39 -8.62 -16.53
C GLU A 279 15.39 -7.52 -16.19
N TYR A 280 15.40 -7.04 -14.94
CA TYR A 280 14.50 -5.98 -14.50
C TYR A 280 14.83 -4.64 -15.17
N LYS A 281 16.13 -4.30 -15.31
CA LYS A 281 16.62 -3.08 -15.99
C LYS A 281 16.25 -3.05 -17.48
N GLN A 282 16.11 -4.20 -18.14
CA GLN A 282 15.78 -4.28 -19.57
C GLN A 282 14.28 -4.06 -19.89
N ILE A 283 13.44 -3.93 -18.88
CA ILE A 283 11.99 -3.76 -19.04
C ILE A 283 11.59 -2.27 -18.98
N GLY A 284 12.39 -1.44 -18.39
CA GLY A 284 12.22 0.02 -18.32
C GLY A 284 13.05 0.69 -19.41
#